data_e66fe96464df923c594701eca262f099
#
_entry.id   e66fe96464df923c594701eca262f099
#
_cell.length_a   1.000
_cell.length_b   1.000
_cell.length_c   1.000
_cell.angle_alpha   90.00
_cell.angle_beta   90.00
_cell.angle_gamma   90.00
#
_symmetry.space_group_name_H-M   'P 1'
#
loop_
_entity.id
_entity.type
_entity.pdbx_description
1 polymer ?
#
loop_
_entity_poly.entity_id
_entity_poly.type
_entity_poly.pdbx_seq_one_letter_code
_entity_poly.pdbx_strand_id
1 'polypeptide(L)'
;MQRTEKRPDSMPGLHIGTSYLLVIFIILCLVTFAALALSSALRDQSYSQALAKHQTEYAAASTQASALLAQIDEALESETPEPALEALAGTVPAISVSVQRQDAERPVFEITALIPVSDSQNLQLTVNADAASRTRRIT
;
A
#
# COMPACT_ATOMS: atom_id res chain seq x y z
N MET A 1 -0.97 -12.75 90.58
CA MET A 1 0.10 -12.43 89.57
C MET A 1 -0.52 -12.29 88.20
N GLN A 2 -0.82 -11.07 87.77
CA GLN A 2 -1.32 -10.81 86.41
C GLN A 2 -0.14 -10.43 85.54
N ARG A 3 0.09 -11.25 84.52
CA ARG A 3 1.11 -11.05 83.51
C ARG A 3 0.52 -10.14 82.44
N THR A 4 0.89 -8.87 82.48
CA THR A 4 0.55 -7.90 81.42
C THR A 4 1.34 -8.26 80.16
N GLU A 5 0.67 -8.87 79.21
CA GLU A 5 1.20 -8.99 77.80
C GLU A 5 1.26 -7.62 77.19
N LYS A 6 2.48 -7.15 77.01
CA LYS A 6 2.80 -5.93 76.29
C LYS A 6 2.59 -6.18 74.79
N ARG A 7 1.48 -5.69 74.25
CA ARG A 7 1.30 -5.64 72.81
C ARG A 7 2.44 -4.84 72.16
N PRO A 8 3.11 -5.37 71.15
CA PRO A 8 4.06 -4.57 70.37
C PRO A 8 3.31 -3.44 69.66
N ASP A 9 3.69 -2.21 70.01
CA ASP A 9 3.24 -1.01 69.32
C ASP A 9 3.59 -1.15 67.84
N SER A 10 2.58 -1.33 67.03
CA SER A 10 2.71 -1.25 65.53
C SER A 10 3.12 0.18 65.26
N MET A 11 4.35 0.35 64.70
CA MET A 11 4.90 1.63 64.32
C MET A 11 4.01 2.23 63.21
N PRO A 12 3.31 3.35 63.44
CA PRO A 12 2.42 3.94 62.41
C PRO A 12 3.18 4.53 61.22
N GLY A 13 4.50 4.71 61.33
CA GLY A 13 5.33 5.26 60.27
C GLY A 13 5.57 4.32 59.07
N LEU A 14 5.45 2.99 59.27
CA LEU A 14 5.69 2.03 58.18
C LEU A 14 4.55 2.02 57.14
N HIS A 15 3.32 2.27 57.58
CA HIS A 15 2.14 2.28 56.72
C HIS A 15 2.09 3.51 55.80
N ILE A 16 2.59 4.66 56.22
CA ILE A 16 2.62 5.89 55.47
C ILE A 16 3.62 5.75 54.32
N GLY A 17 4.81 5.19 54.57
CA GLY A 17 5.81 4.94 53.52
C GLY A 17 5.35 3.93 52.46
N THR A 18 4.69 2.85 52.85
CA THR A 18 4.16 1.84 51.95
C THR A 18 3.04 2.39 51.08
N SER A 19 2.15 3.21 51.64
CA SER A 19 1.08 3.86 50.86
C SER A 19 1.64 4.83 49.83
N TYR A 20 2.69 5.59 50.15
CA TYR A 20 3.33 6.51 49.26
C TYR A 20 4.03 5.79 48.11
N LEU A 21 4.73 4.67 48.38
CA LEU A 21 5.33 3.81 47.35
C LEU A 21 4.29 3.23 46.40
N LEU A 22 3.13 2.81 46.93
CA LEU A 22 2.05 2.28 46.09
C LEU A 22 1.48 3.34 45.17
N VAL A 23 1.31 4.58 45.61
CA VAL A 23 0.83 5.69 44.80
C VAL A 23 1.82 6.00 43.69
N ILE A 24 3.12 6.07 44.00
CA ILE A 24 4.17 6.28 42.95
C ILE A 24 4.14 5.14 41.96
N PHE A 25 4.02 3.90 42.38
CA PHE A 25 3.95 2.74 41.50
C PHE A 25 2.74 2.83 40.54
N ILE A 26 1.56 3.18 41.05
CA ILE A 26 0.36 3.37 40.21
C ILE A 26 0.57 4.48 39.18
N ILE A 27 1.15 5.62 39.59
CA ILE A 27 1.43 6.72 38.69
C ILE A 27 2.40 6.28 37.57
N LEU A 28 3.47 5.57 37.89
CA LEU A 28 4.41 5.03 36.91
C LEU A 28 3.73 4.05 35.95
N CYS A 29 2.86 3.16 36.43
CA CYS A 29 2.09 2.27 35.60
C CYS A 29 1.18 3.04 34.63
N LEU A 30 0.47 4.07 35.12
CA LEU A 30 -0.40 4.89 34.28
C LEU A 30 0.39 5.63 33.17
N VAL A 31 1.55 6.19 33.51
CA VAL A 31 2.42 6.88 32.54
C VAL A 31 2.94 5.92 31.49
N THR A 32 3.35 4.70 31.89
CA THR A 32 3.82 3.70 30.92
C THR A 32 2.70 3.24 30.00
N PHE A 33 1.49 3.00 30.50
CA PHE A 33 0.34 2.67 29.67
C PHE A 33 -0.04 3.81 28.72
N ALA A 34 -0.02 5.06 29.19
CA ALA A 34 -0.29 6.22 28.36
C ALA A 34 0.74 6.36 27.23
N ALA A 35 2.02 6.15 27.53
CA ALA A 35 3.09 6.20 26.53
C ALA A 35 2.95 5.08 25.47
N LEU A 36 2.62 3.86 25.89
CA LEU A 36 2.37 2.74 24.98
C LEU A 36 1.15 2.98 24.10
N ALA A 37 0.04 3.47 24.67
CA ALA A 37 -1.17 3.78 23.94
C ALA A 37 -0.93 4.86 22.87
N LEU A 38 -0.21 5.93 23.23
CA LEU A 38 0.15 6.99 22.29
C LEU A 38 1.07 6.47 21.17
N SER A 39 2.08 5.67 21.52
CA SER A 39 2.99 5.08 20.54
C SER A 39 2.25 4.18 19.55
N SER A 40 1.29 3.39 20.02
CA SER A 40 0.44 2.54 19.17
C SER A 40 -0.43 3.37 18.24
N ALA A 41 -1.07 4.43 18.74
CA ALA A 41 -1.93 5.30 17.95
C ALA A 41 -1.16 6.02 16.82
N LEU A 42 0.06 6.48 17.10
CA LEU A 42 0.91 7.12 16.10
C LEU A 42 1.34 6.15 14.98
N ARG A 43 1.64 4.91 15.31
CA ARG A 43 1.97 3.87 14.33
C ARG A 43 0.77 3.53 13.45
N ASP A 44 -0.40 3.40 14.04
CA ASP A 44 -1.64 3.10 13.32
C ASP A 44 -1.99 4.20 12.32
N GLN A 45 -1.81 5.46 12.72
CA GLN A 45 -2.01 6.61 11.84
C GLN A 45 -1.05 6.60 10.65
N SER A 46 0.24 6.35 10.88
CA SER A 46 1.23 6.32 9.80
C SER A 46 0.98 5.17 8.82
N TYR A 47 0.59 4.00 9.33
CA TYR A 47 0.23 2.84 8.50
C TYR A 47 -1.02 3.10 7.67
N SER A 48 -2.05 3.68 8.26
CA SER A 48 -3.29 4.04 7.57
C SER A 48 -3.06 5.06 6.44
N GLN A 49 -2.22 6.07 6.68
CA GLN A 49 -1.84 7.04 5.66
C GLN A 49 -1.04 6.41 4.52
N ALA A 50 -0.10 5.53 4.83
CA ALA A 50 0.68 4.82 3.82
C ALA A 50 -0.22 3.93 2.95
N LEU A 51 -1.18 3.23 3.55
CA LEU A 51 -2.14 2.40 2.84
C LEU A 51 -3.05 3.23 1.93
N ALA A 52 -3.59 4.36 2.42
CA ALA A 52 -4.42 5.26 1.63
C ALA A 52 -3.65 5.85 0.44
N LYS A 53 -2.40 6.25 0.64
CA LYS A 53 -1.52 6.73 -0.43
C LYS A 53 -1.33 5.65 -1.50
N HIS A 54 -1.00 4.43 -1.07
CA HIS A 54 -0.78 3.30 -1.99
C HIS A 54 -2.04 2.95 -2.81
N GLN A 55 -3.21 2.99 -2.19
CA GLN A 55 -4.48 2.79 -2.90
C GLN A 55 -4.73 3.88 -3.95
N THR A 56 -4.41 5.14 -3.64
CA THR A 56 -4.57 6.25 -4.59
C THR A 56 -3.60 6.12 -5.76
N GLU A 57 -2.35 5.76 -5.51
CA GLU A 57 -1.32 5.55 -6.54
C GLU A 57 -1.71 4.38 -7.45
N TYR A 58 -2.17 3.27 -6.87
CA TYR A 58 -2.64 2.12 -7.64
C TYR A 58 -3.88 2.44 -8.48
N ALA A 59 -4.85 3.18 -7.94
CA ALA A 59 -6.04 3.62 -8.67
C ALA A 59 -5.67 4.51 -9.87
N ALA A 60 -4.71 5.41 -9.70
CA ALA A 60 -4.20 6.24 -10.78
C ALA A 60 -3.54 5.41 -11.89
N ALA A 61 -2.68 4.45 -11.52
CA ALA A 61 -2.04 3.54 -12.47
C ALA A 61 -3.07 2.66 -13.21
N SER A 62 -4.08 2.16 -12.49
CA SER A 62 -5.19 1.39 -13.09
C SER A 62 -6.00 2.22 -14.08
N THR A 63 -6.22 3.50 -13.80
CA THR A 63 -6.90 4.43 -14.73
C THR A 63 -6.06 4.63 -16.00
N GLN A 64 -4.75 4.80 -15.87
CA GLN A 64 -3.84 4.91 -17.01
C GLN A 64 -3.81 3.62 -17.84
N ALA A 65 -3.81 2.45 -17.19
CA ALA A 65 -3.93 1.17 -17.87
C ALA A 65 -5.23 1.06 -18.69
N SER A 66 -6.35 1.48 -18.10
CA SER A 66 -7.65 1.48 -18.78
C SER A 66 -7.68 2.43 -19.98
N ALA A 67 -7.06 3.60 -19.87
CA ALA A 67 -6.92 4.56 -20.96
C ALA A 67 -6.07 3.99 -22.10
N LEU A 68 -4.97 3.29 -21.79
CA LEU A 68 -4.15 2.62 -22.79
C LEU A 68 -4.92 1.49 -23.49
N LEU A 69 -5.71 0.71 -22.75
CA LEU A 69 -6.55 -0.33 -23.35
C LEU A 69 -7.59 0.27 -24.32
N ALA A 70 -8.17 1.43 -24.01
CA ALA A 70 -9.07 2.12 -24.90
C ALA A 70 -8.36 2.60 -26.19
N GLN A 71 -7.11 3.08 -26.09
CA GLN A 71 -6.32 3.44 -27.25
C GLN A 71 -5.96 2.22 -28.13
N ILE A 72 -5.70 1.07 -27.51
CA ILE A 72 -5.47 -0.19 -28.25
C ILE A 72 -6.76 -0.60 -29.00
N ASP A 73 -7.92 -0.49 -28.35
CA ASP A 73 -9.20 -0.80 -28.99
C ASP A 73 -9.47 0.15 -30.17
N GLU A 74 -9.23 1.45 -30.01
CA GLU A 74 -9.36 2.45 -31.07
C GLU A 74 -8.40 2.17 -32.24
N ALA A 75 -7.15 1.77 -31.94
CA ALA A 75 -6.18 1.37 -32.94
C ALA A 75 -6.63 0.12 -33.71
N LEU A 76 -7.23 -0.86 -33.06
CA LEU A 76 -7.76 -2.08 -33.67
C LEU A 76 -8.99 -1.81 -34.58
N GLU A 77 -9.79 -0.81 -34.23
CA GLU A 77 -10.97 -0.39 -35.01
C GLU A 77 -10.62 0.50 -36.21
N SER A 78 -9.39 1.03 -36.27
CA SER A 78 -8.94 1.89 -37.34
C SER A 78 -8.93 1.16 -38.73
N GLU A 79 -8.89 1.91 -39.81
CA GLU A 79 -8.78 1.35 -41.17
C GLU A 79 -7.45 0.61 -41.37
N THR A 80 -6.40 1.04 -40.68
CA THR A 80 -5.06 0.46 -40.73
C THR A 80 -4.58 0.10 -39.31
N PRO A 81 -4.98 -1.04 -38.76
CA PRO A 81 -4.70 -1.38 -37.36
C PRO A 81 -3.21 -1.64 -37.09
N GLU A 82 -2.45 -2.21 -38.05
CA GLU A 82 -1.03 -2.50 -37.83
C GLU A 82 -0.19 -1.23 -37.57
N PRO A 83 -0.16 -0.19 -38.42
CA PRO A 83 0.59 1.02 -38.16
C PRO A 83 0.03 1.82 -36.97
N ALA A 84 -1.27 1.72 -36.71
CA ALA A 84 -1.88 2.36 -35.55
C ALA A 84 -1.40 1.75 -34.21
N LEU A 85 -1.25 0.41 -34.16
CA LEU A 85 -0.70 -0.28 -32.99
C LEU A 85 0.80 0.01 -32.79
N GLU A 86 1.58 0.07 -33.89
CA GLU A 86 2.99 0.43 -33.81
C GLU A 86 3.20 1.88 -33.35
N ALA A 87 2.30 2.79 -33.72
CA ALA A 87 2.35 4.18 -33.33
C ALA A 87 2.08 4.39 -31.82
N LEU A 88 1.49 3.41 -31.11
CA LEU A 88 1.31 3.47 -29.65
C LEU A 88 2.65 3.45 -28.89
N ALA A 89 3.71 2.91 -29.52
CA ALA A 89 5.04 2.93 -28.93
C ALA A 89 5.53 4.40 -28.79
N GLY A 90 5.67 4.86 -27.54
CA GLY A 90 6.15 6.21 -27.23
C GLY A 90 5.09 7.32 -27.22
N THR A 91 3.82 7.01 -27.46
CA THR A 91 2.74 8.03 -27.48
C THR A 91 2.36 8.53 -26.08
N VAL A 92 2.61 7.75 -25.04
CA VAL A 92 2.28 8.12 -23.65
C VAL A 92 3.56 8.42 -22.87
N PRO A 93 3.87 9.68 -22.55
CA PRO A 93 5.16 10.07 -21.99
C PRO A 93 5.45 9.54 -20.57
N ALA A 94 4.45 9.08 -19.86
CA ALA A 94 4.59 8.51 -18.50
C ALA A 94 4.64 6.98 -18.46
N ILE A 95 4.44 6.31 -19.60
CA ILE A 95 4.32 4.86 -19.70
C ILE A 95 5.32 4.36 -20.75
N SER A 96 6.17 3.42 -20.36
CA SER A 96 7.03 2.74 -21.33
C SER A 96 6.20 1.69 -22.07
N VAL A 97 5.83 1.97 -23.31
CA VAL A 97 5.09 1.03 -24.17
C VAL A 97 6.06 0.42 -25.16
N SER A 98 6.18 -0.89 -25.14
CA SER A 98 6.89 -1.67 -26.17
C SER A 98 5.89 -2.47 -26.99
N VAL A 99 6.01 -2.38 -28.30
CA VAL A 99 5.17 -3.12 -29.25
C VAL A 99 6.07 -4.07 -30.02
N GLN A 100 5.79 -5.36 -29.95
CA GLN A 100 6.55 -6.39 -30.66
C GLN A 100 5.61 -7.23 -31.52
N ARG A 101 5.94 -7.40 -32.78
CA ARG A 101 5.23 -8.32 -33.68
C ARG A 101 5.66 -9.75 -33.38
N GLN A 102 4.73 -10.60 -32.97
CA GLN A 102 5.01 -11.99 -32.59
C GLN A 102 5.19 -12.93 -33.80
N ASP A 103 4.50 -12.63 -34.89
CA ASP A 103 4.52 -13.51 -36.08
C ASP A 103 4.63 -12.68 -37.35
N ALA A 104 5.46 -13.13 -38.31
CA ALA A 104 5.62 -12.49 -39.58
C ALA A 104 4.44 -12.75 -40.55
N GLU A 105 3.75 -13.88 -40.38
CA GLU A 105 2.63 -14.30 -41.22
C GLU A 105 1.26 -13.81 -40.69
N ARG A 106 1.18 -13.54 -39.36
CA ARG A 106 -0.03 -13.04 -38.74
C ARG A 106 0.25 -11.70 -38.04
N PRO A 107 -0.64 -10.71 -38.21
CA PRO A 107 -0.48 -9.39 -37.58
C PRO A 107 -0.86 -9.42 -36.10
N VAL A 108 -0.16 -10.26 -35.33
CA VAL A 108 -0.31 -10.34 -33.87
C VAL A 108 0.80 -9.55 -33.20
N PHE A 109 0.42 -8.60 -32.38
CA PHE A 109 1.31 -7.71 -31.67
C PHE A 109 1.23 -7.97 -30.16
N GLU A 110 2.38 -8.11 -29.53
CA GLU A 110 2.51 -8.09 -28.08
C GLU A 110 2.82 -6.66 -27.62
N ILE A 111 1.93 -6.08 -26.85
CA ILE A 111 2.05 -4.74 -26.31
C ILE A 111 2.33 -4.88 -24.82
N THR A 112 3.51 -4.49 -24.40
CA THR A 112 3.88 -4.46 -22.98
C THR A 112 4.00 -3.02 -22.52
N ALA A 113 3.23 -2.64 -21.51
CA ALA A 113 3.26 -1.33 -20.91
C ALA A 113 3.71 -1.42 -19.46
N LEU A 114 4.65 -0.56 -19.07
CA LEU A 114 5.10 -0.39 -17.68
C LEU A 114 4.58 0.95 -17.17
N ILE A 115 3.63 0.90 -16.27
CA ILE A 115 2.96 2.05 -15.68
C ILE A 115 3.49 2.24 -14.26
N PRO A 116 4.13 3.36 -13.92
CA PRO A 116 4.62 3.60 -12.59
C PRO A 116 3.47 3.74 -11.58
N VAL A 117 3.51 2.97 -10.51
CA VAL A 117 2.58 3.05 -9.39
C VAL A 117 3.18 3.90 -8.28
N SER A 118 4.48 3.68 -7.99
CA SER A 118 5.25 4.43 -7.00
C SER A 118 6.72 4.47 -7.43
N ASP A 119 7.57 5.12 -6.64
CA ASP A 119 9.03 5.21 -6.90
C ASP A 119 9.73 3.84 -7.04
N SER A 120 9.12 2.78 -6.49
CA SER A 120 9.71 1.43 -6.46
C SER A 120 8.82 0.35 -7.07
N GLN A 121 7.61 0.69 -7.53
CA GLN A 121 6.64 -0.28 -8.05
C GLN A 121 6.07 0.15 -9.38
N ASN A 122 6.03 -0.77 -10.32
CA ASN A 122 5.41 -0.59 -11.62
C ASN A 122 4.32 -1.63 -11.84
N LEU A 123 3.24 -1.22 -12.50
CA LEU A 123 2.22 -2.11 -13.00
C LEU A 123 2.61 -2.50 -14.43
N GLN A 124 2.81 -3.80 -14.66
CA GLN A 124 3.05 -4.33 -15.98
C GLN A 124 1.73 -4.80 -16.59
N LEU A 125 1.40 -4.27 -17.74
CA LEU A 125 0.26 -4.68 -18.55
C LEU A 125 0.78 -5.32 -19.82
N THR A 126 0.42 -6.58 -20.08
CA THR A 126 0.74 -7.27 -21.34
C THR A 126 -0.54 -7.59 -22.09
N VAL A 127 -0.61 -7.15 -23.33
CA VAL A 127 -1.77 -7.32 -24.20
C VAL A 127 -1.33 -7.91 -25.52
N ASN A 128 -1.95 -9.01 -25.92
CA ASN A 128 -1.83 -9.55 -27.26
C ASN A 128 -2.97 -9.01 -28.12
N ALA A 129 -2.63 -8.21 -29.13
CA ALA A 129 -3.55 -7.62 -30.07
C ALA A 129 -3.42 -8.30 -31.43
N ASP A 130 -4.52 -8.83 -31.94
CA ASP A 130 -4.58 -9.40 -33.31
C ASP A 130 -5.28 -8.40 -34.23
N ALA A 131 -4.50 -7.81 -35.14
CA ALA A 131 -5.00 -6.82 -36.08
C ALA A 131 -5.93 -7.41 -37.12
N ALA A 132 -5.78 -8.71 -37.45
CA ALA A 132 -6.64 -9.37 -38.46
C ALA A 132 -8.04 -9.67 -37.91
N SER A 133 -8.12 -10.16 -36.71
CA SER A 133 -9.41 -10.44 -36.02
C SER A 133 -9.97 -9.25 -35.26
N ARG A 134 -9.23 -8.14 -35.16
CA ARG A 134 -9.56 -6.95 -34.37
C ARG A 134 -9.92 -7.27 -32.92
N THR A 135 -9.15 -8.18 -32.31
CA THR A 135 -9.36 -8.64 -30.95
C THR A 135 -8.12 -8.47 -30.10
N ARG A 136 -8.30 -8.30 -28.81
CA ARG A 136 -7.22 -8.27 -27.83
C ARG A 136 -7.43 -9.26 -26.70
N ARG A 137 -6.34 -9.74 -26.12
CA ARG A 137 -6.33 -10.57 -24.92
C ARG A 137 -5.30 -10.02 -23.95
N ILE A 138 -5.72 -9.76 -22.73
CA ILE A 138 -4.83 -9.41 -21.62
C ILE A 138 -4.22 -10.72 -21.09
N THR A 139 -2.92 -10.73 -20.90
CA THR A 139 -2.17 -11.91 -20.45
C THR A 139 -1.49 -11.65 -19.11
#